data_71da1bd5c34d7b55b7ad22c110878f4c
#
_entry.id   71da1bd5c34d7b55b7ad22c110878f4c
#
_cell.length_a   1.000
_cell.length_b   1.000
_cell.length_c   1.000
_cell.angle_alpha   90.00
_cell.angle_beta   90.00
_cell.angle_gamma   90.00
#
_symmetry.space_group_name_H-M   'P 1'
#
loop_
_entity.id
_entity.type
_entity.pdbx_description
1 polymer ?
#
loop_
_entity_poly.entity_id
_entity_poly.type
_entity_poly.pdbx_seq_one_letter_code
_entity_poly.pdbx_strand_id
1 'polypeptide(L)'
;YVKIGKNSYVFPGAVVGAVPQDLKFDGEITYVEIGDNVTIRECATINRGTKASGKGITKIGNNTLIMSYVHVAHDCRVGNHCILVSYVGIAGETDVDDWAIIGGNTAVHQFSHIGTHAMVGGCSAVNKDIPPYSICGRTPICYAGINIVGLRRRGFESEVIRNIKDIYDTIYFQGFNISDGCAKVEEHYLLI
;
A
#
# COMPACT_ATOMS: atom_id res chain seq x y z
N TYR A 1 9.37 -13.91 -17.39
CA TYR A 1 8.61 -12.72 -17.00
C TYR A 1 8.32 -12.64 -15.50
N VAL A 2 8.47 -13.75 -14.74
CA VAL A 2 8.20 -13.82 -13.32
C VAL A 2 9.43 -14.30 -12.58
N LYS A 3 9.82 -13.59 -11.51
CA LYS A 3 10.84 -13.99 -10.55
C LYS A 3 10.19 -14.05 -9.18
N ILE A 4 10.34 -15.17 -8.47
CA ILE A 4 9.82 -15.39 -7.12
C ILE A 4 10.99 -15.70 -6.20
N GLY A 5 11.05 -15.00 -5.08
CA GLY A 5 12.07 -15.17 -4.04
C GLY A 5 11.91 -16.45 -3.24
N LYS A 6 12.84 -16.66 -2.32
CA LYS A 6 12.93 -17.88 -1.50
C LYS A 6 11.77 -18.00 -0.51
N ASN A 7 11.41 -19.23 -0.15
CA ASN A 7 10.40 -19.56 0.86
C ASN A 7 9.04 -18.89 0.62
N SER A 8 8.71 -18.59 -0.64
CA SER A 8 7.41 -18.03 -1.00
C SER A 8 6.43 -19.15 -1.33
N TYR A 9 5.16 -18.93 -1.01
CA TYR A 9 4.07 -19.90 -1.22
C TYR A 9 3.06 -19.32 -2.20
N VAL A 10 2.70 -20.10 -3.22
CA VAL A 10 1.67 -19.75 -4.19
C VAL A 10 0.58 -20.81 -4.12
N PHE A 11 -0.62 -20.39 -3.78
CA PHE A 11 -1.76 -21.28 -3.56
C PHE A 11 -2.57 -21.53 -4.83
N PRO A 12 -3.44 -22.56 -4.85
CA PRO A 12 -4.19 -22.95 -6.04
C PRO A 12 -5.01 -21.81 -6.64
N GLY A 13 -5.00 -21.72 -7.95
CA GLY A 13 -5.74 -20.70 -8.71
C GLY A 13 -5.11 -19.32 -8.74
N ALA A 14 -4.01 -19.08 -8.00
CA ALA A 14 -3.29 -17.81 -8.10
C ALA A 14 -2.62 -17.68 -9.48
N VAL A 15 -2.71 -16.48 -10.07
CA VAL A 15 -2.14 -16.16 -11.37
C VAL A 15 -1.11 -15.05 -11.23
N VAL A 16 0.17 -15.36 -11.44
CA VAL A 16 1.27 -14.41 -11.30
C VAL A 16 1.93 -14.17 -12.65
N GLY A 17 2.06 -12.92 -13.05
CA GLY A 17 2.69 -12.51 -14.31
C GLY A 17 1.77 -12.57 -15.53
N ALA A 18 0.46 -12.53 -15.31
CA ALA A 18 -0.48 -12.39 -16.43
C ALA A 18 -0.26 -11.08 -17.20
N VAL A 19 -0.73 -11.09 -18.43
CA VAL A 19 -0.78 -9.90 -19.29
C VAL A 19 -1.54 -8.78 -18.57
N PRO A 20 -1.04 -7.53 -18.59
CA PRO A 20 -1.74 -6.39 -18.01
C PRO A 20 -3.13 -6.19 -18.60
N GLN A 21 -4.06 -5.71 -17.74
CA GLN A 21 -5.40 -5.30 -18.19
C GLN A 21 -5.40 -3.80 -18.59
N ASP A 22 -4.32 -3.35 -19.21
CA ASP A 22 -4.17 -1.99 -19.73
C ASP A 22 -4.28 -2.02 -21.27
N LEU A 23 -5.16 -1.19 -21.79
CA LEU A 23 -5.39 -1.06 -23.24
C LEU A 23 -4.15 -0.55 -24.00
N LYS A 24 -3.18 0.02 -23.32
CA LYS A 24 -1.90 0.49 -23.89
C LYS A 24 -0.85 -0.61 -24.01
N PHE A 25 -1.11 -1.79 -23.42
CA PHE A 25 -0.17 -2.90 -23.50
C PHE A 25 -0.18 -3.49 -24.93
N ASP A 26 0.98 -3.50 -25.58
CA ASP A 26 1.17 -3.96 -26.97
C ASP A 26 2.06 -5.21 -27.07
N GLY A 27 1.98 -6.10 -26.09
CA GLY A 27 2.72 -7.37 -26.11
C GLY A 27 4.20 -7.27 -25.73
N GLU A 28 4.64 -6.15 -25.22
CA GLU A 28 6.02 -5.90 -24.83
C GLU A 28 6.51 -6.80 -23.67
N ILE A 29 7.83 -6.96 -23.58
CA ILE A 29 8.47 -7.74 -22.53
C ILE A 29 8.53 -6.92 -21.24
N THR A 30 7.77 -7.36 -20.25
CA THR A 30 7.67 -6.76 -18.93
C THR A 30 7.64 -7.84 -17.84
N TYR A 31 7.73 -7.46 -16.58
CA TYR A 31 8.07 -8.40 -15.54
C TYR A 31 7.20 -8.27 -14.28
N VAL A 32 7.24 -9.34 -13.45
CA VAL A 32 6.83 -9.36 -12.04
C VAL A 32 8.02 -9.84 -11.21
N GLU A 33 8.31 -9.14 -10.15
CA GLU A 33 9.25 -9.60 -9.11
C GLU A 33 8.52 -9.75 -7.77
N ILE A 34 8.61 -10.94 -7.20
CA ILE A 34 8.10 -11.30 -5.88
C ILE A 34 9.32 -11.53 -4.97
N GLY A 35 9.32 -10.92 -3.80
CA GLY A 35 10.36 -11.06 -2.79
C GLY A 35 10.38 -12.41 -2.09
N ASP A 36 11.16 -12.49 -1.01
CA ASP A 36 11.29 -13.67 -0.17
C ASP A 36 10.15 -13.77 0.86
N ASN A 37 9.79 -14.99 1.28
CA ASN A 37 8.77 -15.27 2.29
C ASN A 37 7.40 -14.66 2.00
N VAL A 38 7.02 -14.54 0.75
CA VAL A 38 5.73 -14.00 0.32
C VAL A 38 4.70 -15.14 0.26
N THR A 39 3.51 -14.88 0.78
CA THR A 39 2.38 -15.80 0.66
C THR A 39 1.33 -15.22 -0.27
N ILE A 40 1.05 -15.92 -1.38
CA ILE A 40 0.03 -15.55 -2.37
C ILE A 40 -1.08 -16.59 -2.28
N ARG A 41 -2.24 -16.20 -1.75
CA ARG A 41 -3.38 -17.05 -1.50
C ARG A 41 -4.20 -17.31 -2.76
N GLU A 42 -5.23 -18.13 -2.57
CA GLU A 42 -6.07 -18.70 -3.63
C GLU A 42 -6.68 -17.63 -4.54
N CYS A 43 -6.58 -17.86 -5.83
CA CYS A 43 -7.19 -17.01 -6.86
C CYS A 43 -6.73 -15.53 -6.84
N ALA A 44 -5.64 -15.21 -6.14
CA ALA A 44 -5.04 -13.88 -6.26
C ALA A 44 -4.42 -13.70 -7.66
N THR A 45 -4.47 -12.48 -8.19
CA THR A 45 -3.93 -12.16 -9.53
C THR A 45 -2.94 -11.02 -9.44
N ILE A 46 -1.76 -11.18 -10.06
CA ILE A 46 -0.71 -10.16 -10.12
C ILE A 46 -0.30 -10.01 -11.58
N ASN A 47 -0.58 -8.86 -12.16
CA ASN A 47 -0.21 -8.56 -13.54
C ASN A 47 1.23 -8.08 -13.63
N ARG A 48 1.90 -8.36 -14.77
CA ARG A 48 3.20 -7.78 -15.07
C ARG A 48 3.08 -6.30 -15.44
N GLY A 49 4.20 -5.59 -15.48
CA GLY A 49 4.22 -4.17 -15.83
C GLY A 49 3.91 -3.85 -17.29
N THR A 50 3.91 -2.57 -17.63
CA THR A 50 3.77 -2.04 -19.00
C THR A 50 4.93 -1.13 -19.35
N LYS A 51 5.23 -0.95 -20.64
CA LYS A 51 6.17 0.09 -21.10
C LYS A 51 5.61 1.50 -20.93
N ALA A 52 4.30 1.63 -21.01
CA ALA A 52 3.61 2.92 -20.96
C ALA A 52 3.85 3.67 -19.62
N SER A 53 4.02 2.94 -18.52
CA SER A 53 4.36 3.52 -17.21
C SER A 53 5.82 3.99 -17.08
N GLY A 54 6.69 3.51 -17.96
CA GLY A 54 8.14 3.64 -17.85
C GLY A 54 8.78 2.70 -16.82
N LYS A 55 7.99 2.00 -15.98
CA LYS A 55 8.48 1.04 -14.97
C LYS A 55 8.73 -0.35 -15.56
N GLY A 56 7.80 -0.86 -16.34
CA GLY A 56 7.89 -2.18 -16.99
C GLY A 56 7.87 -3.36 -16.03
N ILE A 57 7.52 -3.14 -14.76
CA ILE A 57 7.62 -4.15 -13.73
C ILE A 57 6.65 -3.91 -12.58
N THR A 58 5.99 -4.98 -12.12
CA THR A 58 5.22 -5.01 -10.88
C THR A 58 6.07 -5.68 -9.79
N LYS A 59 6.14 -5.10 -8.60
CA LYS A 59 6.98 -5.59 -7.49
C LYS A 59 6.20 -5.84 -6.22
N ILE A 60 6.47 -6.98 -5.58
CA ILE A 60 6.00 -7.34 -4.25
C ILE A 60 7.20 -7.55 -3.35
N GLY A 61 7.28 -6.82 -2.24
CA GLY A 61 8.35 -6.91 -1.25
C GLY A 61 8.28 -8.16 -0.39
N ASN A 62 9.31 -8.33 0.44
CA ASN A 62 9.49 -9.51 1.28
C ASN A 62 8.45 -9.60 2.41
N ASN A 63 8.22 -10.82 2.92
CA ASN A 63 7.35 -11.09 4.07
C ASN A 63 5.92 -10.54 3.93
N THR A 64 5.43 -10.42 2.71
CA THR A 64 4.12 -9.84 2.38
C THR A 64 3.08 -10.93 2.22
N LEU A 65 1.88 -10.70 2.76
CA LEU A 65 0.73 -11.58 2.64
C LEU A 65 -0.29 -10.99 1.66
N ILE A 66 -0.54 -11.71 0.58
CA ILE A 66 -1.57 -11.43 -0.40
C ILE A 66 -2.67 -12.47 -0.22
N MET A 67 -3.80 -12.06 0.35
CA MET A 67 -4.91 -12.97 0.65
C MET A 67 -5.72 -13.34 -0.60
N SER A 68 -6.70 -14.19 -0.41
CA SER A 68 -7.48 -14.77 -1.51
C SER A 68 -8.23 -13.69 -2.29
N TYR A 69 -8.27 -13.86 -3.62
CA TYR A 69 -8.95 -12.97 -4.56
C TYR A 69 -8.44 -11.53 -4.59
N VAL A 70 -7.23 -11.27 -4.08
CA VAL A 70 -6.58 -9.96 -4.24
C VAL A 70 -6.17 -9.78 -5.70
N HIS A 71 -6.37 -8.58 -6.23
CA HIS A 71 -5.84 -8.17 -7.52
C HIS A 71 -4.77 -7.10 -7.36
N VAL A 72 -3.59 -7.33 -7.91
CA VAL A 72 -2.53 -6.32 -8.07
C VAL A 72 -2.32 -6.08 -9.56
N ALA A 73 -2.68 -4.89 -10.00
CA ALA A 73 -2.54 -4.49 -11.40
C ALA A 73 -1.07 -4.21 -11.77
N HIS A 74 -0.88 -3.80 -13.02
CA HIS A 74 0.43 -3.54 -13.61
C HIS A 74 1.18 -2.39 -12.93
N ASP A 75 2.51 -2.47 -12.93
CA ASP A 75 3.42 -1.41 -12.49
C ASP A 75 3.25 -0.97 -11.02
N CYS A 76 2.50 -1.74 -10.22
CA CYS A 76 2.38 -1.52 -8.79
C CYS A 76 3.67 -1.90 -8.06
N ARG A 77 3.94 -1.18 -6.97
CA ARG A 77 4.94 -1.55 -5.98
C ARG A 77 4.26 -1.78 -4.64
N VAL A 78 4.37 -2.99 -4.11
CA VAL A 78 3.97 -3.34 -2.75
C VAL A 78 5.22 -3.60 -1.94
N GLY A 79 5.38 -2.91 -0.84
CA GLY A 79 6.53 -2.97 0.05
C GLY A 79 6.64 -4.26 0.84
N ASN A 80 7.53 -4.26 1.82
CA ASN A 80 7.78 -5.38 2.70
C ASN A 80 6.76 -5.44 3.85
N HIS A 81 6.50 -6.64 4.37
CA HIS A 81 5.62 -6.85 5.53
C HIS A 81 4.18 -6.31 5.36
N CYS A 82 3.73 -6.14 4.12
CA CYS A 82 2.39 -5.69 3.82
C CYS A 82 1.36 -6.82 3.98
N ILE A 83 0.11 -6.45 4.26
CA ILE A 83 -1.03 -7.37 4.26
C ILE A 83 -2.12 -6.81 3.36
N LEU A 84 -2.39 -7.50 2.26
CA LEU A 84 -3.52 -7.23 1.40
C LEU A 84 -4.61 -8.25 1.72
N VAL A 85 -5.67 -7.79 2.38
CA VAL A 85 -6.75 -8.67 2.85
C VAL A 85 -7.64 -9.08 1.67
N SER A 86 -8.35 -10.17 1.80
CA SER A 86 -9.15 -10.78 0.72
C SER A 86 -10.02 -9.75 -0.05
N TYR A 87 -10.07 -9.93 -1.37
CA TYR A 87 -10.83 -9.09 -2.30
C TYR A 87 -10.35 -7.64 -2.41
N VAL A 88 -9.12 -7.32 -1.99
CA VAL A 88 -8.52 -6.02 -2.27
C VAL A 88 -8.18 -5.93 -3.76
N GLY A 89 -8.59 -4.82 -4.39
CA GLY A 89 -8.21 -4.47 -5.76
C GLY A 89 -7.27 -3.26 -5.77
N ILE A 90 -6.05 -3.45 -6.27
CA ILE A 90 -5.06 -2.38 -6.45
C ILE A 90 -4.93 -2.09 -7.93
N ALA A 91 -5.34 -0.90 -8.35
CA ALA A 91 -5.22 -0.44 -9.72
C ALA A 91 -3.79 -0.07 -10.09
N GLY A 92 -3.52 0.07 -11.39
CA GLY A 92 -2.16 0.24 -11.92
C GLY A 92 -1.39 1.42 -11.33
N GLU A 93 -0.07 1.26 -11.29
CA GLU A 93 0.89 2.28 -10.83
C GLU A 93 0.70 2.75 -9.37
N THR A 94 0.04 1.96 -8.56
CA THR A 94 -0.11 2.23 -7.12
C THR A 94 1.15 1.81 -6.37
N ASP A 95 1.60 2.68 -5.46
CA ASP A 95 2.67 2.39 -4.52
C ASP A 95 2.11 2.13 -3.13
N VAL A 96 2.48 1.02 -2.51
CA VAL A 96 2.14 0.64 -1.13
C VAL A 96 3.44 0.46 -0.37
N ASP A 97 3.67 1.30 0.63
CA ASP A 97 4.89 1.26 1.42
C ASP A 97 4.88 0.13 2.46
N ASP A 98 6.04 -0.08 3.08
CA ASP A 98 6.28 -1.15 4.03
C ASP A 98 5.28 -1.13 5.21
N TRP A 99 4.90 -2.32 5.67
CA TRP A 99 4.02 -2.51 6.82
C TRP A 99 2.59 -1.99 6.66
N ALA A 100 2.18 -1.58 5.48
CA ALA A 100 0.80 -1.18 5.23
C ALA A 100 -0.14 -2.38 5.27
N ILE A 101 -1.35 -2.16 5.78
CA ILE A 101 -2.44 -3.14 5.80
C ILE A 101 -3.63 -2.55 5.06
N ILE A 102 -4.11 -3.25 4.04
CA ILE A 102 -5.29 -2.84 3.28
C ILE A 102 -6.41 -3.84 3.58
N GLY A 103 -7.48 -3.35 4.21
CA GLY A 103 -8.64 -4.13 4.63
C GLY A 103 -9.44 -4.69 3.47
N GLY A 104 -10.10 -5.82 3.70
CA GLY A 104 -10.82 -6.57 2.67
C GLY A 104 -11.89 -5.76 1.92
N ASN A 105 -12.13 -6.15 0.68
CA ASN A 105 -13.09 -5.48 -0.22
C ASN A 105 -12.76 -3.99 -0.48
N THR A 106 -11.53 -3.57 -0.30
CA THR A 106 -11.06 -2.21 -0.59
C THR A 106 -10.61 -2.09 -2.04
N ALA A 107 -11.04 -1.04 -2.72
CA ALA A 107 -10.55 -0.67 -4.05
C ALA A 107 -9.61 0.53 -3.94
N VAL A 108 -8.41 0.41 -4.52
CA VAL A 108 -7.40 1.46 -4.55
C VAL A 108 -7.27 1.99 -5.98
N HIS A 109 -7.50 3.29 -6.14
CA HIS A 109 -7.42 3.96 -7.45
C HIS A 109 -5.97 3.98 -7.95
N GLN A 110 -5.82 3.98 -9.28
CA GLN A 110 -4.51 4.09 -9.93
C GLN A 110 -3.74 5.34 -9.46
N PHE A 111 -2.41 5.24 -9.45
CA PHE A 111 -1.48 6.29 -9.03
C PHE A 111 -1.57 6.68 -7.54
N SER A 112 -2.35 6.00 -6.73
CA SER A 112 -2.42 6.28 -5.29
C SER A 112 -1.16 5.80 -4.58
N HIS A 113 -0.80 6.51 -3.50
CA HIS A 113 0.28 6.10 -2.60
C HIS A 113 -0.30 5.78 -1.21
N ILE A 114 0.02 4.60 -0.69
CA ILE A 114 -0.32 4.16 0.66
C ILE A 114 0.95 4.21 1.51
N GLY A 115 1.01 5.15 2.44
CA GLY A 115 2.19 5.38 3.26
C GLY A 115 2.51 4.24 4.24
N THR A 116 3.76 4.22 4.69
CA THR A 116 4.27 3.17 5.59
C THR A 116 3.46 3.05 6.88
N HIS A 117 3.29 1.82 7.37
CA HIS A 117 2.51 1.51 8.58
C HIS A 117 1.03 1.96 8.55
N ALA A 118 0.52 2.40 7.41
CA ALA A 118 -0.88 2.79 7.29
C ALA A 118 -1.82 1.58 7.42
N MET A 119 -3.03 1.84 7.91
CA MET A 119 -4.13 0.88 7.96
C MET A 119 -5.31 1.43 7.19
N VAL A 120 -5.67 0.81 6.09
CA VAL A 120 -6.90 1.13 5.35
C VAL A 120 -8.00 0.19 5.82
N GLY A 121 -9.11 0.75 6.29
CA GLY A 121 -10.28 -0.01 6.71
C GLY A 121 -10.91 -0.76 5.55
N GLY A 122 -11.53 -1.91 5.83
CA GLY A 122 -12.23 -2.68 4.81
C GLY A 122 -13.40 -1.93 4.17
N CYS A 123 -13.82 -2.37 2.99
CA CYS A 123 -14.92 -1.78 2.20
C CYS A 123 -14.70 -0.28 1.90
N SER A 124 -13.46 0.15 1.72
CA SER A 124 -13.11 1.54 1.41
C SER A 124 -12.85 1.74 -0.08
N ALA A 125 -13.14 2.96 -0.57
CA ALA A 125 -12.72 3.41 -1.89
C ALA A 125 -11.60 4.44 -1.74
N VAL A 126 -10.36 4.02 -1.99
CA VAL A 126 -9.17 4.85 -1.88
C VAL A 126 -8.96 5.59 -3.19
N ASN A 127 -9.22 6.88 -3.21
CA ASN A 127 -9.06 7.76 -4.37
C ASN A 127 -8.11 8.95 -4.11
N LYS A 128 -7.34 8.87 -3.03
CA LYS A 128 -6.32 9.84 -2.61
C LYS A 128 -5.20 9.09 -1.90
N ASP A 129 -4.05 9.73 -1.76
CA ASP A 129 -2.94 9.18 -1.00
C ASP A 129 -3.32 8.99 0.48
N ILE A 130 -2.81 7.94 1.06
CA ILE A 130 -3.00 7.59 2.47
C ILE A 130 -1.71 7.95 3.22
N PRO A 131 -1.76 8.87 4.19
CA PRO A 131 -0.57 9.29 4.91
C PRO A 131 0.03 8.15 5.74
N PRO A 132 1.35 8.13 5.97
CA PRO A 132 2.01 7.10 6.77
C PRO A 132 1.47 7.06 8.21
N TYR A 133 1.58 5.91 8.86
CA TYR A 133 1.15 5.68 10.26
C TYR A 133 -0.34 5.88 10.55
N SER A 134 -1.15 6.23 9.56
CA SER A 134 -2.55 6.60 9.72
C SER A 134 -3.51 5.41 9.66
N ILE A 135 -4.71 5.61 10.18
CA ILE A 135 -5.89 4.83 9.86
C ILE A 135 -6.78 5.68 8.96
N CYS A 136 -7.09 5.18 7.78
CA CYS A 136 -8.05 5.79 6.86
C CYS A 136 -9.11 4.75 6.45
N GLY A 137 -10.30 5.22 6.13
CA GLY A 137 -11.37 4.30 5.71
C GLY A 137 -12.60 5.04 5.25
N ARG A 138 -13.65 4.26 4.94
CA ARG A 138 -14.97 4.72 4.46
C ARG A 138 -15.00 5.14 2.99
N THR A 139 -16.16 5.60 2.55
CA THR A 139 -16.40 6.16 1.22
C THR A 139 -17.29 7.41 1.39
N PRO A 140 -16.75 8.61 1.10
CA PRO A 140 -15.38 8.91 0.65
C PRO A 140 -14.33 8.58 1.70
N ILE A 141 -13.09 8.31 1.24
CA ILE A 141 -11.98 8.00 2.15
C ILE A 141 -11.69 9.18 3.08
N CYS A 142 -11.51 8.91 4.36
CA CYS A 142 -11.19 9.92 5.35
C CYS A 142 -10.18 9.40 6.38
N TYR A 143 -9.41 10.33 6.94
CA TYR A 143 -8.51 10.08 8.06
C TYR A 143 -9.31 9.81 9.34
N ALA A 144 -8.95 8.78 10.08
CA ALA A 144 -9.62 8.35 11.32
C ALA A 144 -8.68 8.30 12.54
N GLY A 145 -7.47 8.81 12.40
CA GLY A 145 -6.46 8.82 13.46
C GLY A 145 -5.18 8.11 13.04
N ILE A 146 -4.26 7.90 13.98
CA ILE A 146 -3.04 7.13 13.77
C ILE A 146 -3.20 5.67 14.15
N ASN A 147 -2.42 4.79 13.52
CA ASN A 147 -2.45 3.34 13.74
C ASN A 147 -1.73 2.93 15.04
N ILE A 148 -2.18 3.45 16.18
CA ILE A 148 -1.56 3.23 17.49
C ILE A 148 -1.35 1.74 17.77
N VAL A 149 -2.35 0.91 17.51
CA VAL A 149 -2.30 -0.53 17.78
C VAL A 149 -1.23 -1.21 16.92
N GLY A 150 -1.20 -0.88 15.63
CA GLY A 150 -0.20 -1.42 14.71
C GLY A 150 1.22 -0.99 15.09
N LEU A 151 1.41 0.28 15.44
CA LEU A 151 2.70 0.81 15.85
C LEU A 151 3.22 0.15 17.14
N ARG A 152 2.37 0.02 18.15
CA ARG A 152 2.73 -0.69 19.42
C ARG A 152 3.12 -2.14 19.16
N ARG A 153 2.38 -2.86 18.34
CA ARG A 153 2.69 -4.26 17.99
C ARG A 153 4.03 -4.41 17.26
N ARG A 154 4.51 -3.35 16.63
CA ARG A 154 5.80 -3.30 15.92
C ARG A 154 6.93 -2.70 16.76
N GLY A 155 6.69 -2.46 18.07
CA GLY A 155 7.72 -2.02 19.01
C GLY A 155 8.02 -0.52 19.00
N PHE A 156 7.13 0.30 18.44
CA PHE A 156 7.30 1.75 18.52
C PHE A 156 7.13 2.21 19.96
N GLU A 157 8.06 3.00 20.45
CA GLU A 157 8.02 3.59 21.78
C GLU A 157 6.84 4.57 21.94
N SER A 158 6.28 4.64 23.14
CA SER A 158 5.11 5.46 23.41
C SER A 158 5.32 6.94 23.12
N GLU A 159 6.53 7.43 23.28
CA GLU A 159 6.91 8.80 22.98
C GLU A 159 6.88 9.07 21.47
N VAL A 160 7.45 8.16 20.66
CA VAL A 160 7.41 8.27 19.19
C VAL A 160 5.96 8.26 18.68
N ILE A 161 5.12 7.38 19.23
CA ILE A 161 3.70 7.31 18.87
C ILE A 161 2.99 8.64 19.21
N ARG A 162 3.30 9.25 20.35
CA ARG A 162 2.76 10.53 20.76
C ARG A 162 3.18 11.63 19.79
N ASN A 163 4.47 11.71 19.46
CA ASN A 163 4.99 12.69 18.53
C ASN A 163 4.30 12.58 17.16
N ILE A 164 4.13 11.36 16.62
CA ILE A 164 3.38 11.13 15.38
C ILE A 164 1.95 11.65 15.51
N LYS A 165 1.28 11.39 16.63
CA LYS A 165 -0.08 11.87 16.88
C LYS A 165 -0.13 13.40 16.90
N ASP A 166 0.76 14.05 17.61
CA ASP A 166 0.81 15.51 17.75
C ASP A 166 1.07 16.20 16.41
N ILE A 167 1.90 15.60 15.55
CA ILE A 167 2.10 16.03 14.16
C ILE A 167 0.76 16.00 13.40
N TYR A 168 0.04 14.89 13.44
CA TYR A 168 -1.22 14.75 12.72
C TYR A 168 -2.33 15.63 13.31
N ASP A 169 -2.36 15.81 14.64
CA ASP A 169 -3.28 16.74 15.29
C ASP A 169 -3.03 18.19 14.84
N THR A 170 -1.77 18.56 14.65
CA THR A 170 -1.40 19.89 14.12
C THR A 170 -1.86 20.06 12.67
N ILE A 171 -1.65 19.08 11.82
CA ILE A 171 -2.00 19.17 10.40
C ILE A 171 -3.52 19.21 10.20
N TYR A 172 -4.29 18.39 10.94
CA TYR A 172 -5.69 18.15 10.63
C TYR A 172 -6.70 18.84 11.56
N PHE A 173 -6.31 19.22 12.79
CA PHE A 173 -7.28 19.63 13.80
C PHE A 173 -7.04 21.01 14.41
N GLN A 174 -5.98 21.72 14.03
CA GLN A 174 -5.72 23.08 14.53
C GLN A 174 -6.26 24.20 13.63
N GLY A 175 -7.08 23.87 12.62
CA GLY A 175 -7.74 24.85 11.76
C GLY A 175 -6.88 25.41 10.63
N PHE A 176 -5.69 24.90 10.43
CA PHE A 176 -4.84 25.23 9.29
C PHE A 176 -5.31 24.52 8.01
N ASN A 177 -4.99 25.07 6.83
CA ASN A 177 -4.94 24.24 5.63
C ASN A 177 -3.73 23.30 5.70
N ILE A 178 -3.73 22.26 4.85
CA ILE A 178 -2.68 21.21 4.92
C ILE A 178 -1.27 21.78 4.79
N SER A 179 -1.05 22.72 3.87
CA SER A 179 0.27 23.33 3.64
C SER A 179 0.77 24.09 4.85
N ASP A 180 -0.09 24.92 5.45
CA ASP A 180 0.25 25.69 6.63
C ASP A 180 0.46 24.79 7.85
N GLY A 181 -0.35 23.73 8.00
CA GLY A 181 -0.17 22.72 9.04
C GLY A 181 1.17 22.00 8.92
N CYS A 182 1.56 21.61 7.71
CA CYS A 182 2.87 21.01 7.46
C CYS A 182 4.01 22.00 7.79
N ALA A 183 3.92 23.26 7.37
CA ALA A 183 4.92 24.28 7.71
C ALA A 183 5.08 24.45 9.22
N LYS A 184 3.96 24.44 9.98
CA LYS A 184 3.99 24.48 11.45
C LYS A 184 4.70 23.28 12.08
N VAL A 185 4.49 22.10 11.53
CA VAL A 185 5.19 20.88 11.96
C VAL A 185 6.69 21.02 11.68
N GLU A 186 7.08 21.48 10.50
CA GLU A 186 8.49 21.70 10.15
C GLU A 186 9.16 22.70 11.10
N GLU A 187 8.53 23.83 11.37
CA GLU A 187 9.05 24.82 12.35
C GLU A 187 9.29 24.20 13.74
N HIS A 188 8.43 23.27 14.18
CA HIS A 188 8.50 22.73 15.54
C HIS A 188 9.44 21.53 15.68
N TYR A 189 9.49 20.64 14.67
CA TYR A 189 10.19 19.35 14.76
C TYR A 189 11.52 19.28 14.00
N LEU A 190 11.81 20.19 13.05
CA LEU A 190 13.11 20.26 12.36
C LEU A 190 14.12 21.18 13.03
N LEU A 191 13.74 21.86 14.13
CA LEU A 191 14.64 22.69 14.95
C LEU A 191 15.16 21.94 16.20
N ILE A 192 14.95 20.63 16.30
CA ILE A 192 15.50 19.72 17.28
C ILE A 192 16.41 18.71 16.56
#